data_8df578381b9319955ced7e627adc8536
#
_entry.id   8df578381b9319955ced7e627adc8536
#
_cell.length_a   1.000
_cell.length_b   1.000
_cell.length_c   1.000
_cell.angle_alpha   90.00
_cell.angle_beta   90.00
_cell.angle_gamma   90.00
#
_symmetry.space_group_name_H-M   'P 1'
#
loop_
_entity.id
_entity.type
_entity.pdbx_description
1 polymer ?
#
loop_
_entity_poly.entity_id
_entity_poly.type
_entity_poly.pdbx_seq_one_letter_code
_entity_poly.pdbx_strand_id
1 'polypeptide(L)'
;MIFANISFAETSEVNKFLFNENPEPIHSLEVRDINDNKIDILNKDFNILLINFWATWCSPCTKEMPSLNELQSKFEKNQLKIVTIATGRNNPNKIVNFFEEYNLSNLENYRDPKGKLALDLGVVGLPFSIIISRDRKDIGRLIGPIDWSKKEVEDLFLELVTKQ
;
A
#
# COMPACT_ATOMS: atom_id res chain seq x y z
N MET A 1 -46.70 5.94 -12.63
CA MET A 1 -45.46 5.11 -12.67
C MET A 1 -44.44 5.79 -11.76
N ILE A 2 -44.21 5.19 -10.61
CA ILE A 2 -43.23 5.70 -9.64
C ILE A 2 -41.91 4.96 -9.94
N PHE A 3 -40.90 5.66 -10.51
CA PHE A 3 -39.56 5.12 -10.64
C PHE A 3 -38.95 5.15 -9.25
N ALA A 4 -38.82 3.98 -8.63
CA ALA A 4 -38.05 3.83 -7.43
C ALA A 4 -36.57 4.10 -7.79
N ASN A 5 -35.99 5.19 -7.27
CA ASN A 5 -34.57 5.42 -7.24
C ASN A 5 -33.93 4.30 -6.42
N ILE A 6 -33.36 3.30 -7.11
CA ILE A 6 -32.47 2.33 -6.50
C ILE A 6 -31.16 3.10 -6.32
N SER A 7 -30.98 3.68 -5.14
CA SER A 7 -29.69 4.17 -4.69
C SER A 7 -28.81 2.92 -4.49
N PHE A 8 -27.90 2.66 -5.43
CA PHE A 8 -26.78 1.78 -5.15
C PHE A 8 -25.97 2.50 -4.07
N ALA A 9 -26.06 2.04 -2.82
CA ALA A 9 -25.11 2.44 -1.79
C ALA A 9 -23.74 2.04 -2.32
N GLU A 10 -22.90 3.04 -2.67
CA GLU A 10 -21.47 2.79 -2.93
C GLU A 10 -20.93 2.09 -1.68
N THR A 11 -20.44 0.87 -1.86
CA THR A 11 -19.78 0.15 -0.76
C THR A 11 -18.55 0.95 -0.38
N SER A 12 -18.50 1.40 0.88
CA SER A 12 -17.39 2.17 1.41
C SER A 12 -16.06 1.42 1.25
N GLU A 13 -15.04 2.08 0.69
CA GLU A 13 -13.70 1.51 0.54
C GLU A 13 -13.09 1.16 1.90
N VAL A 14 -13.41 1.95 2.93
CA VAL A 14 -12.92 1.73 4.31
C VAL A 14 -13.38 0.40 4.89
N ASN A 15 -14.57 -0.08 4.53
CA ASN A 15 -15.09 -1.36 5.00
C ASN A 15 -14.34 -2.58 4.45
N LYS A 16 -13.47 -2.39 3.46
CA LYS A 16 -12.63 -3.46 2.89
C LYS A 16 -11.36 -3.71 3.73
N PHE A 17 -11.00 -2.78 4.63
CA PHE A 17 -9.86 -2.96 5.52
C PHE A 17 -10.19 -3.94 6.65
N LEU A 18 -9.30 -4.89 6.86
CA LEU A 18 -9.35 -5.89 7.92
C LEU A 18 -8.37 -5.45 9.02
N PHE A 19 -8.87 -4.81 10.06
CA PHE A 19 -8.05 -4.40 11.20
C PHE A 19 -7.84 -5.57 12.17
N ASN A 20 -6.61 -5.68 12.68
CA ASN A 20 -6.22 -6.73 13.62
C ASN A 20 -6.60 -6.35 15.05
N GLU A 21 -7.38 -7.17 15.72
CA GLU A 21 -7.71 -6.99 17.15
C GLU A 21 -6.50 -7.20 18.06
N ASN A 22 -5.60 -8.11 17.66
CA ASN A 22 -4.35 -8.43 18.35
C ASN A 22 -3.16 -8.23 17.41
N PRO A 23 -2.67 -6.98 17.24
CA PRO A 23 -1.59 -6.68 16.32
C PRO A 23 -0.28 -7.37 16.71
N GLU A 24 0.30 -8.10 15.75
CA GLU A 24 1.57 -8.81 15.93
C GLU A 24 2.76 -7.96 15.46
N PRO A 25 3.91 -8.04 16.15
CA PRO A 25 5.10 -7.30 15.76
C PRO A 25 5.70 -7.84 14.45
N ILE A 26 6.18 -6.93 13.62
CA ILE A 26 6.99 -7.24 12.44
C ILE A 26 8.44 -6.92 12.79
N HIS A 27 9.32 -7.91 12.62
CA HIS A 27 10.73 -7.78 13.05
C HIS A 27 11.67 -7.33 11.93
N SER A 28 11.32 -7.54 10.67
CA SER A 28 12.12 -7.13 9.51
C SER A 28 11.25 -7.01 8.27
N LEU A 29 11.55 -6.01 7.44
CA LEU A 29 10.98 -5.81 6.10
C LEU A 29 12.12 -5.62 5.10
N GLU A 30 12.93 -6.67 4.91
CA GLU A 30 14.06 -6.63 3.97
C GLU A 30 13.55 -6.69 2.52
N VAL A 31 13.90 -5.67 1.75
CA VAL A 31 13.59 -5.51 0.32
C VAL A 31 14.85 -5.16 -0.45
N ARG A 32 14.73 -5.01 -1.77
CA ARG A 32 15.76 -4.49 -2.66
C ARG A 32 15.34 -3.14 -3.23
N ASP A 33 16.27 -2.20 -3.29
CA ASP A 33 16.09 -1.00 -4.10
C ASP A 33 16.27 -1.31 -5.61
N ILE A 34 16.18 -0.28 -6.45
CA ILE A 34 16.32 -0.45 -7.90
C ILE A 34 17.75 -0.84 -8.30
N ASN A 35 18.75 -0.54 -7.48
CA ASN A 35 20.16 -0.90 -7.68
C ASN A 35 20.54 -2.23 -7.02
N ASP A 36 19.56 -2.99 -6.54
CA ASP A 36 19.71 -4.29 -5.87
C ASP A 36 20.36 -4.23 -4.47
N ASN A 37 20.43 -3.05 -3.86
CA ASN A 37 20.87 -2.92 -2.48
C ASN A 37 19.78 -3.41 -1.53
N LYS A 38 20.20 -4.06 -0.44
CA LYS A 38 19.30 -4.46 0.64
C LYS A 38 18.90 -3.28 1.49
N ILE A 39 17.61 -3.13 1.72
CA ILE A 39 17.00 -2.10 2.57
C ILE A 39 16.07 -2.80 3.55
N ASP A 40 16.14 -2.47 4.84
CA ASP A 40 15.09 -2.78 5.79
C ASP A 40 14.20 -1.54 5.98
N ILE A 41 12.97 -1.63 5.53
CA ILE A 41 12.01 -0.52 5.55
C ILE A 41 11.65 -0.12 6.99
N LEU A 42 11.72 -1.04 7.95
CA LEU A 42 11.44 -0.75 9.36
C LEU A 42 12.40 0.25 10.00
N ASN A 43 13.58 0.46 9.41
CA ASN A 43 14.55 1.46 9.86
C ASN A 43 14.18 2.89 9.44
N LYS A 44 13.10 3.07 8.65
CA LYS A 44 12.62 4.39 8.25
C LYS A 44 11.75 5.02 9.35
N ASP A 45 11.68 6.36 9.33
CA ASP A 45 10.81 7.10 10.23
C ASP A 45 9.39 7.20 9.67
N PHE A 46 8.39 6.85 10.50
CA PHE A 46 6.97 6.95 10.18
C PHE A 46 6.10 6.79 11.44
N ASN A 47 4.94 7.42 11.43
CA ASN A 47 3.86 7.08 12.36
C ASN A 47 3.06 5.88 11.85
N ILE A 48 2.68 5.93 10.57
CA ILE A 48 2.04 4.81 9.86
C ILE A 48 2.85 4.49 8.60
N LEU A 49 3.09 3.20 8.38
CA LEU A 49 3.63 2.68 7.13
C LEU A 49 2.54 1.88 6.42
N LEU A 50 2.24 2.28 5.20
CA LEU A 50 1.39 1.52 4.29
C LEU A 50 2.27 0.83 3.24
N ILE A 51 2.28 -0.49 3.25
CA ILE A 51 2.97 -1.30 2.24
C ILE A 51 1.93 -1.76 1.23
N ASN A 52 2.22 -1.56 -0.06
CA ASN A 52 1.42 -2.09 -1.16
C ASN A 52 2.26 -3.07 -1.99
N PHE A 53 1.87 -4.33 -1.98
CA PHE A 53 2.46 -5.37 -2.84
C PHE A 53 1.78 -5.36 -4.20
N TRP A 54 2.59 -5.29 -5.25
CA TRP A 54 2.13 -5.18 -6.62
C TRP A 54 3.05 -5.90 -7.61
N ALA A 55 2.68 -5.89 -8.89
CA ALA A 55 3.54 -6.33 -9.97
C ALA A 55 3.23 -5.56 -11.26
N THR A 56 4.21 -5.43 -12.14
CA THR A 56 4.07 -4.74 -13.44
C THR A 56 3.06 -5.40 -14.37
N TRP A 57 2.83 -6.70 -14.21
CA TRP A 57 1.88 -7.51 -14.97
C TRP A 57 0.49 -7.60 -14.33
N CYS A 58 0.29 -7.01 -13.16
CA CYS A 58 -0.97 -7.02 -12.42
C CYS A 58 -1.80 -5.78 -12.79
N SER A 59 -2.81 -5.94 -13.65
CA SER A 59 -3.63 -4.84 -14.14
C SER A 59 -4.36 -4.04 -13.03
N PRO A 60 -5.05 -4.68 -12.05
CA PRO A 60 -5.66 -3.92 -10.97
C PRO A 60 -4.63 -3.18 -10.09
N CYS A 61 -3.41 -3.72 -9.95
CA CYS A 61 -2.33 -3.04 -9.23
C CYS A 61 -1.92 -1.74 -9.92
N THR A 62 -1.65 -1.80 -11.22
CA THR A 62 -1.22 -0.61 -11.98
C THR A 62 -2.30 0.46 -12.05
N LYS A 63 -3.57 0.06 -12.07
CA LYS A 63 -4.70 0.99 -12.08
C LYS A 63 -4.86 1.80 -10.79
N GLU A 64 -4.55 1.24 -9.62
CA GLU A 64 -4.69 1.94 -8.34
C GLU A 64 -3.50 2.85 -8.01
N MET A 65 -2.32 2.66 -8.63
CA MET A 65 -1.10 3.39 -8.29
C MET A 65 -1.23 4.92 -8.34
N PRO A 66 -1.91 5.54 -9.33
CA PRO A 66 -2.09 7.00 -9.33
C PRO A 66 -2.86 7.51 -8.11
N SER A 67 -3.93 6.83 -7.70
CA SER A 67 -4.69 7.21 -6.49
C SER A 67 -3.89 6.99 -5.21
N LEU A 68 -3.05 5.96 -5.15
CA LEU A 68 -2.13 5.71 -4.04
C LEU A 68 -1.06 6.82 -3.94
N ASN A 69 -0.52 7.26 -5.08
CA ASN A 69 0.40 8.39 -5.16
C ASN A 69 -0.26 9.71 -4.71
N GLU A 70 -1.53 9.91 -5.05
CA GLU A 70 -2.32 11.05 -4.58
C GLU A 70 -2.49 11.00 -3.05
N LEU A 71 -2.83 9.86 -2.47
CA LEU A 71 -2.94 9.71 -1.02
C LEU A 71 -1.62 10.10 -0.32
N GLN A 72 -0.47 9.63 -0.82
CA GLN A 72 0.82 10.02 -0.24
C GLN A 72 1.05 11.53 -0.28
N SER A 73 0.58 12.23 -1.30
CA SER A 73 0.76 13.68 -1.42
C SER A 73 0.02 14.49 -0.35
N LYS A 74 -0.95 13.90 0.33
CA LYS A 74 -1.75 14.52 1.40
C LYS A 74 -1.06 14.49 2.78
N PHE A 75 0.01 13.70 2.93
CA PHE A 75 0.68 13.47 4.20
C PHE A 75 2.18 13.68 4.10
N GLU A 76 2.77 14.21 5.18
CA GLU A 76 4.23 14.18 5.33
C GLU A 76 4.72 12.72 5.49
N LYS A 77 5.90 12.43 4.92
CA LYS A 77 6.43 11.05 4.89
C LYS A 77 6.81 10.47 6.26
N ASN A 78 6.94 11.31 7.28
CA ASN A 78 7.11 10.87 8.67
C ASN A 78 5.78 10.61 9.38
N GLN A 79 4.66 11.10 8.85
CA GLN A 79 3.32 10.80 9.34
C GLN A 79 2.79 9.52 8.69
N LEU A 80 2.54 9.55 7.38
CA LEU A 80 2.18 8.41 6.57
C LEU A 80 3.29 8.17 5.54
N LYS A 81 3.91 7.02 5.60
CA LYS A 81 4.86 6.56 4.57
C LYS A 81 4.20 5.47 3.75
N ILE A 82 4.09 5.69 2.45
CA ILE A 82 3.59 4.68 1.51
C ILE A 82 4.77 4.13 0.73
N VAL A 83 4.95 2.83 0.80
CA VAL A 83 5.94 2.10 0.01
C VAL A 83 5.26 1.04 -0.86
N THR A 84 5.72 0.92 -2.07
CA THR A 84 5.27 -0.11 -2.99
C THR A 84 6.36 -1.16 -3.16
N ILE A 85 5.99 -2.44 -3.16
CA ILE A 85 6.93 -3.55 -3.28
C ILE A 85 6.52 -4.40 -4.49
N ALA A 86 7.31 -4.30 -5.57
CA ALA A 86 7.14 -5.17 -6.72
C ALA A 86 7.60 -6.59 -6.37
N THR A 87 6.66 -7.50 -6.16
CA THR A 87 6.94 -8.86 -5.70
C THR A 87 6.99 -9.86 -6.85
N GLY A 88 7.88 -10.86 -6.72
CA GLY A 88 8.12 -11.87 -7.74
C GLY A 88 8.88 -11.32 -8.97
N ARG A 89 8.67 -11.98 -10.11
CA ARG A 89 9.37 -11.60 -11.35
C ARG A 89 8.84 -10.30 -11.91
N ASN A 90 9.65 -9.25 -11.79
CA ASN A 90 9.41 -7.94 -12.39
C ASN A 90 10.71 -7.47 -13.05
N ASN A 91 10.63 -6.97 -14.27
CA ASN A 91 11.76 -6.32 -14.92
C ASN A 91 11.98 -4.94 -14.28
N PRO A 92 13.17 -4.63 -13.71
CA PRO A 92 13.44 -3.35 -13.08
C PRO A 92 13.18 -2.13 -13.98
N ASN A 93 13.55 -2.22 -15.27
CA ASN A 93 13.32 -1.13 -16.22
C ASN A 93 11.81 -0.88 -16.45
N LYS A 94 10.99 -1.94 -16.44
CA LYS A 94 9.52 -1.77 -16.54
C LYS A 94 8.96 -1.05 -15.32
N ILE A 95 9.51 -1.30 -14.14
CA ILE A 95 9.12 -0.61 -12.91
C ILE A 95 9.46 0.88 -13.04
N VAL A 96 10.71 1.20 -13.40
CA VAL A 96 11.16 2.60 -13.57
C VAL A 96 10.30 3.32 -14.59
N ASN A 97 10.14 2.76 -15.79
CA ASN A 97 9.34 3.35 -16.87
C ASN A 97 7.89 3.60 -16.44
N PHE A 98 7.29 2.66 -15.71
CA PHE A 98 5.93 2.82 -15.20
C PHE A 98 5.83 3.99 -14.20
N PHE A 99 6.78 4.11 -13.27
CA PHE A 99 6.79 5.22 -12.30
C PHE A 99 7.00 6.58 -12.99
N GLU A 100 7.84 6.64 -14.01
CA GLU A 100 8.06 7.85 -14.83
C GLU A 100 6.82 8.21 -15.65
N GLU A 101 6.24 7.25 -16.37
CA GLU A 101 5.06 7.43 -17.24
C GLU A 101 3.86 8.00 -16.47
N TYR A 102 3.63 7.50 -15.24
CA TYR A 102 2.50 7.90 -14.40
C TYR A 102 2.85 8.97 -13.35
N ASN A 103 4.06 9.52 -13.37
CA ASN A 103 4.54 10.54 -12.41
C ASN A 103 4.34 10.15 -10.95
N LEU A 104 4.69 8.92 -10.58
CA LEU A 104 4.49 8.37 -9.23
C LEU A 104 5.59 8.82 -8.26
N SER A 105 5.93 10.11 -8.26
CA SER A 105 7.08 10.68 -7.54
C SER A 105 6.93 10.74 -6.02
N ASN A 106 5.70 10.61 -5.50
CA ASN A 106 5.46 10.63 -4.07
C ASN A 106 5.71 9.26 -3.41
N LEU A 107 5.63 8.17 -4.20
CA LEU A 107 5.77 6.80 -3.71
C LEU A 107 7.23 6.34 -3.68
N GLU A 108 7.61 5.66 -2.62
CA GLU A 108 8.85 4.89 -2.58
C GLU A 108 8.59 3.50 -3.19
N ASN A 109 9.52 3.04 -4.03
CA ASN A 109 9.38 1.76 -4.72
C ASN A 109 10.54 0.83 -4.41
N TYR A 110 10.22 -0.39 -4.04
CA TYR A 110 11.16 -1.47 -3.73
C TYR A 110 10.79 -2.75 -4.46
N ARG A 111 11.64 -3.75 -4.36
CA ARG A 111 11.46 -5.05 -4.98
C ARG A 111 11.60 -6.18 -3.98
N ASP A 112 10.79 -7.21 -4.16
CA ASP A 112 10.92 -8.53 -3.53
C ASP A 112 11.03 -9.58 -4.66
N PRO A 113 12.24 -9.70 -5.31
CA PRO A 113 12.37 -10.44 -6.58
C PRO A 113 12.04 -11.93 -6.49
N LYS A 114 12.17 -12.51 -5.31
CA LYS A 114 11.87 -13.94 -5.06
C LYS A 114 10.47 -14.14 -4.45
N GLY A 115 9.74 -13.07 -4.15
CA GLY A 115 8.44 -13.15 -3.48
C GLY A 115 8.53 -13.67 -2.04
N LYS A 116 9.75 -13.66 -1.44
CA LYS A 116 9.96 -14.20 -0.10
C LYS A 116 9.26 -13.37 0.97
N LEU A 117 9.42 -12.05 0.92
CA LEU A 117 8.78 -11.15 1.87
C LEU A 117 7.25 -11.25 1.78
N ALA A 118 6.71 -11.25 0.55
CA ALA A 118 5.28 -11.43 0.34
C ALA A 118 4.78 -12.75 0.93
N LEU A 119 5.51 -13.86 0.72
CA LEU A 119 5.17 -15.16 1.29
C LEU A 119 5.22 -15.15 2.82
N ASP A 120 6.29 -14.63 3.42
CA ASP A 120 6.49 -14.56 4.86
C ASP A 120 5.39 -13.73 5.56
N LEU A 121 4.87 -12.70 4.90
CA LEU A 121 3.78 -11.86 5.38
C LEU A 121 2.38 -12.38 5.04
N GLY A 122 2.28 -13.53 4.37
CA GLY A 122 1.00 -14.15 4.03
C GLY A 122 0.21 -13.42 2.94
N VAL A 123 0.90 -12.78 1.99
CA VAL A 123 0.28 -12.15 0.83
C VAL A 123 -0.28 -13.22 -0.10
N VAL A 124 -1.61 -13.27 -0.22
CA VAL A 124 -2.34 -14.34 -0.92
C VAL A 124 -2.74 -13.96 -2.35
N GLY A 125 -2.52 -12.72 -2.77
CA GLY A 125 -2.86 -12.22 -4.11
C GLY A 125 -2.45 -10.77 -4.25
N LEU A 126 -2.59 -10.19 -5.45
CA LEU A 126 -2.20 -8.81 -5.74
C LEU A 126 -3.38 -8.01 -6.32
N PRO A 127 -3.48 -6.70 -6.00
CA PRO A 127 -2.70 -5.98 -5.01
C PRO A 127 -3.04 -6.43 -3.59
N PHE A 128 -2.10 -6.25 -2.67
CA PHE A 128 -2.28 -6.54 -1.27
C PHE A 128 -1.61 -5.44 -0.43
N SER A 129 -2.30 -4.93 0.57
CA SER A 129 -1.76 -3.86 1.40
C SER A 129 -1.74 -4.23 2.87
N ILE A 130 -0.68 -3.77 3.58
CA ILE A 130 -0.51 -3.97 5.02
C ILE A 130 -0.26 -2.60 5.65
N ILE A 131 -0.96 -2.33 6.76
CA ILE A 131 -0.80 -1.12 7.57
C ILE A 131 0.02 -1.48 8.81
N ILE A 132 1.13 -0.78 9.00
CA ILE A 132 2.04 -0.99 10.12
C ILE A 132 2.07 0.28 10.97
N SER A 133 1.90 0.10 12.26
CA SER A 133 1.93 1.18 13.25
C SER A 133 3.36 1.64 13.58
N ARG A 134 3.48 2.77 14.29
CA ARG A 134 4.76 3.31 14.74
C ARG A 134 5.58 2.33 15.57
N ASP A 135 4.93 1.51 16.39
CA ASP A 135 5.56 0.47 17.21
C ASP A 135 5.82 -0.85 16.44
N ARG A 136 5.79 -0.79 15.10
CA ARG A 136 6.16 -1.89 14.18
C ARG A 136 5.23 -3.11 14.26
N LYS A 137 3.94 -2.86 14.46
CA LYS A 137 2.92 -3.92 14.46
C LYS A 137 2.05 -3.88 13.22
N ASP A 138 1.68 -5.04 12.72
CA ASP A 138 0.67 -5.22 11.69
C ASP A 138 -0.71 -4.94 12.27
N ILE A 139 -1.26 -3.75 11.98
CA ILE A 139 -2.54 -3.30 12.52
C ILE A 139 -3.70 -3.49 11.57
N GLY A 140 -3.45 -3.75 10.28
CA GLY A 140 -4.53 -3.93 9.32
C GLY A 140 -4.05 -4.32 7.94
N ARG A 141 -4.95 -4.96 7.19
CA ARG A 141 -4.68 -5.50 5.85
C ARG A 141 -5.82 -5.18 4.90
N LEU A 142 -5.49 -5.09 3.62
CA LEU A 142 -6.44 -4.92 2.53
C LEU A 142 -6.09 -5.89 1.40
N ILE A 143 -7.06 -6.68 0.97
CA ILE A 143 -6.94 -7.62 -0.15
C ILE A 143 -7.68 -7.04 -1.35
N GLY A 144 -6.98 -6.91 -2.46
CA GLY A 144 -7.53 -6.36 -3.70
C GLY A 144 -7.43 -4.84 -3.82
N PRO A 145 -7.84 -4.30 -4.97
CA PRO A 145 -7.69 -2.88 -5.28
C PRO A 145 -8.78 -2.02 -4.64
N ILE A 146 -8.44 -0.76 -4.35
CA ILE A 146 -9.39 0.29 -3.99
C ILE A 146 -9.04 1.61 -4.71
N ASP A 147 -9.93 2.56 -4.64
CA ASP A 147 -9.64 3.95 -4.98
C ASP A 147 -9.11 4.67 -3.73
N TRP A 148 -7.78 4.82 -3.67
CA TRP A 148 -7.08 5.47 -2.55
C TRP A 148 -7.33 6.97 -2.45
N SER A 149 -7.87 7.61 -3.51
CA SER A 149 -8.18 9.05 -3.54
C SER A 149 -9.51 9.40 -2.87
N LYS A 150 -10.30 8.42 -2.48
CA LYS A 150 -11.58 8.66 -1.79
C LYS A 150 -11.37 9.38 -0.46
N LYS A 151 -12.22 10.39 -0.18
CA LYS A 151 -12.13 11.19 1.04
C LYS A 151 -12.20 10.34 2.31
N GLU A 152 -13.02 9.30 2.33
CA GLU A 152 -13.14 8.38 3.46
C GLU A 152 -11.84 7.60 3.75
N VAL A 153 -11.03 7.30 2.72
CA VAL A 153 -9.72 6.67 2.88
C VAL A 153 -8.71 7.68 3.43
N GLU A 154 -8.70 8.91 2.93
CA GLU A 154 -7.88 10.00 3.50
C GLU A 154 -8.21 10.21 4.97
N ASP A 155 -9.49 10.27 5.35
CA ASP A 155 -9.95 10.46 6.73
C ASP A 155 -9.53 9.30 7.64
N LEU A 156 -9.59 8.06 7.14
CA LEU A 156 -9.08 6.88 7.86
C LEU A 156 -7.60 7.04 8.18
N PHE A 157 -6.76 7.40 7.20
CA PHE A 157 -5.33 7.54 7.43
C PHE A 157 -5.00 8.76 8.30
N LEU A 158 -5.77 9.85 8.19
CA LEU A 158 -5.64 11.00 9.09
C LEU A 158 -5.91 10.59 10.55
N GLU A 159 -6.92 9.79 10.80
CA GLU A 159 -7.21 9.24 12.12
C GLU A 159 -6.06 8.33 12.61
N LEU A 160 -5.57 7.43 11.76
CA LEU A 160 -4.49 6.51 12.11
C LEU A 160 -3.18 7.24 12.47
N VAL A 161 -2.77 8.27 11.70
CA VAL A 161 -1.53 9.00 11.98
C VAL A 161 -1.60 9.88 13.22
N THR A 162 -2.81 10.33 13.61
CA THR A 162 -3.01 11.17 14.80
C THR A 162 -3.11 10.37 16.10
N LYS A 163 -3.39 9.07 16.03
CA LYS A 163 -3.50 8.18 17.20
C LYS A 163 -2.17 7.53 17.62
N GLN A 164 -1.06 7.79 16.89
CA GLN A 164 0.26 7.17 17.14
C GLN A 164 1.13 7.94 18.12
#